data_4d3113ec0655ff15f0d7790697c681a7
#
_entry.id   4d3113ec0655ff15f0d7790697c681a7
#
_cell.length_a   1.000
_cell.length_b   1.000
_cell.length_c   1.000
_cell.angle_alpha   90.00
_cell.angle_beta   90.00
_cell.angle_gamma   90.00
#
_symmetry.space_group_name_H-M   'P 1'
#
loop_
_entity.id
_entity.type
_entity.pdbx_description
1 polymer ?
#
loop_
_entity_poly.entity_id
_entity_poly.type
_entity_poly.pdbx_seq_one_letter_code
_entity_poly.pdbx_strand_id
1 'polypeptide(L)'
;MASLANDRYRLLHRIHWRYQTTERMVDLKRLTFPFVRVTDPDVVLDQVAAEVDLHERLHGRDAAGQSMHLPYWAELWDSAMGIALHLTDNPSRFDLRKSSVLDLGCGMGLSGAAAAGLGARVLFADLESPALLFARLNSLPWRRRVRTRQLNWQRDRLNERFDLIIGADILYEKAQWPYLEPFWRAHLKEGGTVLLGEPGRSTGDIFQDWIADRGWVLERLEQPVTTRERPIRLFALKLAPIAIDNEKSRGKTAILPAAAART
;
A
#
# COMPACT_ATOMS: atom_id res chain seq x y z
N MET A 1 -12.65 29.67 -0.65
CA MET A 1 -12.27 28.26 -0.36
C MET A 1 -13.46 27.56 0.26
N ALA A 2 -13.85 26.36 -0.23
CA ALA A 2 -14.91 25.58 0.40
C ALA A 2 -14.54 25.26 1.85
N SER A 3 -15.50 25.37 2.78
CA SER A 3 -15.27 25.01 4.18
C SER A 3 -15.08 23.49 4.31
N LEU A 4 -14.38 23.04 5.36
CA LEU A 4 -14.20 21.62 5.66
C LEU A 4 -15.56 20.89 5.75
N ALA A 5 -16.56 21.54 6.35
CA ALA A 5 -17.92 21.03 6.47
C ALA A 5 -18.59 20.84 5.10
N ASN A 6 -18.40 21.76 4.16
CA ASN A 6 -18.95 21.64 2.81
C ASN A 6 -18.29 20.51 2.01
N ASP A 7 -16.97 20.35 2.13
CA ASP A 7 -16.25 19.24 1.50
C ASP A 7 -16.72 17.88 2.05
N ARG A 8 -16.90 17.80 3.39
CA ARG A 8 -17.44 16.61 4.06
C ARG A 8 -18.84 16.28 3.57
N TYR A 9 -19.74 17.27 3.55
CA TYR A 9 -21.12 17.09 3.08
C TYR A 9 -21.16 16.55 1.64
N ARG A 10 -20.37 17.13 0.74
CA ARG A 10 -20.31 16.69 -0.67
C ARG A 10 -19.80 15.24 -0.81
N LEU A 11 -18.81 14.86 -0.03
CA LEU A 11 -18.26 13.48 -0.07
C LEU A 11 -19.28 12.50 0.50
N LEU A 12 -19.89 12.79 1.65
CA LEU A 12 -20.92 11.95 2.25
C LEU A 12 -22.13 11.80 1.33
N HIS A 13 -22.60 12.89 0.71
CA HIS A 13 -23.72 12.81 -0.23
C HIS A 13 -23.44 11.87 -1.40
N ARG A 14 -22.22 11.91 -1.97
CA ARG A 14 -21.82 11.01 -3.05
C ARG A 14 -21.71 9.56 -2.60
N ILE A 15 -21.23 9.32 -1.37
CA ILE A 15 -21.09 7.97 -0.79
C ILE A 15 -22.48 7.41 -0.47
N HIS A 16 -23.33 8.17 0.22
CA HIS A 16 -24.66 7.73 0.67
C HIS A 16 -25.65 7.48 -0.46
N TRP A 17 -25.37 8.01 -1.64
CA TRP A 17 -26.18 7.69 -2.81
C TRP A 17 -26.14 6.19 -3.17
N ARG A 18 -25.03 5.50 -2.82
CA ARG A 18 -24.82 4.08 -3.19
C ARG A 18 -24.53 3.16 -2.00
N TYR A 19 -23.99 3.69 -0.91
CA TYR A 19 -23.48 2.88 0.20
C TYR A 19 -24.09 3.32 1.53
N GLN A 20 -24.51 2.35 2.34
CA GLN A 20 -24.80 2.57 3.75
C GLN A 20 -23.48 2.62 4.52
N THR A 21 -23.37 3.58 5.43
CA THR A 21 -22.12 3.82 6.16
C THR A 21 -22.31 3.91 7.65
N THR A 22 -21.28 3.51 8.37
CA THR A 22 -21.13 3.69 9.81
C THR A 22 -19.89 4.52 10.08
N GLU A 23 -20.01 5.50 10.98
CA GLU A 23 -18.89 6.30 11.45
C GLU A 23 -18.49 5.86 12.87
N ARG A 24 -17.20 5.67 13.10
CA ARG A 24 -16.63 5.38 14.42
C ARG A 24 -15.34 6.17 14.62
N MET A 25 -15.03 6.47 15.87
CA MET A 25 -13.71 7.00 16.20
C MET A 25 -12.68 5.88 16.11
N VAL A 26 -11.63 6.11 15.35
CA VAL A 26 -10.42 5.29 15.36
C VAL A 26 -9.45 5.91 16.35
N ASP A 27 -9.03 5.15 17.33
CA ASP A 27 -8.05 5.54 18.32
C ASP A 27 -6.74 4.75 18.11
N LEU A 28 -5.69 5.49 17.74
CA LEU A 28 -4.35 4.98 17.51
C LEU A 28 -3.38 5.47 18.62
N LYS A 29 -3.86 5.69 19.83
CA LYS A 29 -3.12 6.22 21.00
C LYS A 29 -2.63 7.67 20.83
N ARG A 30 -1.91 7.97 19.74
CA ARG A 30 -1.35 9.30 19.44
C ARG A 30 -2.17 10.11 18.44
N LEU A 31 -3.15 9.46 17.83
CA LEU A 31 -3.98 10.03 16.78
C LEU A 31 -5.37 9.44 16.86
N THR A 32 -6.36 10.31 17.08
CA THR A 32 -7.78 9.91 17.11
C THR A 32 -8.53 10.71 16.06
N PHE A 33 -9.32 10.03 15.22
CA PHE A 33 -10.10 10.70 14.18
C PHE A 33 -11.36 9.91 13.81
N PRO A 34 -12.40 10.59 13.29
CA PRO A 34 -13.60 9.90 12.81
C PRO A 34 -13.27 9.14 11.51
N PHE A 35 -13.73 7.90 11.44
CA PHE A 35 -13.57 7.03 10.29
C PHE A 35 -14.92 6.50 9.84
N VAL A 36 -15.25 6.78 8.57
CA VAL A 36 -16.47 6.32 7.92
C VAL A 36 -16.14 5.07 7.10
N ARG A 37 -16.91 4.01 7.34
CA ARG A 37 -16.78 2.76 6.58
C ARG A 37 -18.12 2.31 6.03
N VAL A 38 -18.08 1.41 5.06
CA VAL A 38 -19.25 0.64 4.65
C VAL A 38 -19.81 -0.10 5.87
N THR A 39 -21.13 -0.09 6.06
CA THR A 39 -21.78 -0.74 7.20
C THR A 39 -21.69 -2.25 7.08
N ASP A 40 -22.00 -2.77 5.89
CA ASP A 40 -22.04 -4.19 5.58
C ASP A 40 -21.38 -4.44 4.21
N PRO A 41 -20.15 -4.97 4.18
CA PRO A 41 -19.43 -5.28 2.94
C PRO A 41 -20.12 -6.34 2.08
N ASP A 42 -20.84 -7.29 2.68
CA ASP A 42 -21.52 -8.36 1.96
C ASP A 42 -22.63 -7.79 1.07
N VAL A 43 -23.33 -6.75 1.51
CA VAL A 43 -24.32 -6.04 0.68
C VAL A 43 -23.67 -5.42 -0.57
N VAL A 44 -22.46 -4.92 -0.46
CA VAL A 44 -21.73 -4.37 -1.62
C VAL A 44 -21.29 -5.48 -2.56
N LEU A 45 -20.87 -6.62 -2.03
CA LEU A 45 -20.53 -7.81 -2.81
C LEU A 45 -21.74 -8.32 -3.61
N ASP A 46 -22.90 -8.45 -2.96
CA ASP A 46 -24.14 -8.89 -3.59
C ASP A 46 -24.60 -7.93 -4.71
N GLN A 47 -24.45 -6.62 -4.47
CA GLN A 47 -24.77 -5.61 -5.50
C GLN A 47 -23.87 -5.76 -6.73
N VAL A 48 -22.56 -5.93 -6.54
CA VAL A 48 -21.60 -6.12 -7.65
C VAL A 48 -21.90 -7.43 -8.39
N ALA A 49 -22.16 -8.51 -7.68
CA ALA A 49 -22.53 -9.78 -8.28
C ALA A 49 -23.80 -9.66 -9.14
N ALA A 50 -24.83 -8.99 -8.63
CA ALA A 50 -26.07 -8.75 -9.37
C ALA A 50 -25.88 -7.87 -10.63
N GLU A 51 -24.99 -6.84 -10.54
CA GLU A 51 -24.64 -5.99 -11.69
C GLU A 51 -23.93 -6.82 -12.80
N VAL A 52 -23.01 -7.71 -12.40
CA VAL A 52 -22.31 -8.61 -13.33
C VAL A 52 -23.28 -9.58 -13.99
N ASP A 53 -24.14 -10.24 -13.21
CA ASP A 53 -25.16 -11.16 -13.73
C ASP A 53 -26.09 -10.48 -14.75
N LEU A 54 -26.51 -9.24 -14.44
CA LEU A 54 -27.34 -8.46 -15.34
C LEU A 54 -26.58 -8.12 -16.64
N HIS A 55 -25.31 -7.74 -16.53
CA HIS A 55 -24.48 -7.42 -17.68
C HIS A 55 -24.26 -8.65 -18.59
N GLU A 56 -23.98 -9.82 -18.01
CA GLU A 56 -23.85 -11.08 -18.74
C GLU A 56 -25.15 -11.51 -19.47
N ARG A 57 -26.31 -11.29 -18.83
CA ARG A 57 -27.62 -11.57 -19.45
C ARG A 57 -27.90 -10.66 -20.63
N LEU A 58 -27.51 -9.38 -20.57
CA LEU A 58 -27.78 -8.40 -21.61
C LEU A 58 -26.79 -8.47 -22.78
N HIS A 59 -25.54 -8.83 -22.55
CA HIS A 59 -24.47 -8.74 -23.55
C HIS A 59 -23.77 -10.07 -23.87
N GLY A 60 -24.15 -11.18 -23.17
CA GLY A 60 -23.52 -12.47 -23.28
C GLY A 60 -22.23 -12.61 -22.45
N ARG A 61 -21.85 -13.87 -22.15
CA ARG A 61 -20.68 -14.18 -21.30
C ARG A 61 -19.34 -13.72 -21.88
N ASP A 62 -19.22 -13.65 -23.20
CA ASP A 62 -17.99 -13.22 -23.88
C ASP A 62 -17.72 -11.70 -23.74
N ALA A 63 -18.75 -10.91 -23.43
CA ALA A 63 -18.59 -9.48 -23.10
C ALA A 63 -18.04 -9.27 -21.67
N ALA A 64 -18.07 -10.27 -20.82
CA ALA A 64 -17.54 -10.30 -19.46
C ALA A 64 -16.03 -10.61 -19.41
N GLY A 65 -15.27 -10.42 -20.48
CA GLY A 65 -13.81 -10.55 -20.53
C GLY A 65 -13.03 -9.63 -19.57
N GLN A 66 -13.75 -8.86 -18.75
CA GLN A 66 -13.23 -8.21 -17.55
C GLN A 66 -13.52 -9.15 -16.37
N SER A 67 -12.47 -9.76 -15.82
CA SER A 67 -12.57 -10.52 -14.57
C SER A 67 -13.36 -9.70 -13.55
N MET A 68 -14.40 -10.31 -12.98
CA MET A 68 -15.18 -9.70 -11.90
C MET A 68 -14.22 -9.31 -10.76
N HIS A 69 -14.04 -8.02 -10.56
CA HIS A 69 -13.27 -7.52 -9.41
C HIS A 69 -14.20 -7.50 -8.21
N LEU A 70 -13.97 -8.45 -7.30
CA LEU A 70 -14.68 -8.47 -6.02
C LEU A 70 -14.39 -7.18 -5.26
N PRO A 71 -15.41 -6.54 -4.65
CA PRO A 71 -15.27 -5.23 -4.02
C PRO A 71 -14.58 -5.31 -2.65
N TYR A 72 -13.41 -5.94 -2.58
CA TYR A 72 -12.60 -6.10 -1.36
C TYR A 72 -12.26 -4.76 -0.68
N TRP A 73 -12.34 -3.66 -1.41
CA TRP A 73 -12.15 -2.31 -0.89
C TRP A 73 -13.20 -1.92 0.17
N ALA A 74 -14.41 -2.55 0.14
CA ALA A 74 -15.51 -2.25 1.05
C ALA A 74 -15.31 -2.84 2.45
N GLU A 75 -14.42 -3.82 2.60
CA GLU A 75 -14.04 -4.40 3.88
C GLU A 75 -12.92 -3.58 4.54
N LEU A 76 -13.02 -3.40 5.86
CA LEU A 76 -11.94 -2.84 6.66
C LEU A 76 -11.05 -3.96 7.19
N TRP A 77 -10.00 -4.24 6.46
CA TRP A 77 -9.04 -5.27 6.82
C TRP A 77 -8.21 -4.91 8.05
N ASP A 78 -8.06 -5.85 8.98
CA ASP A 78 -7.24 -5.65 10.20
C ASP A 78 -5.78 -5.29 9.89
N SER A 79 -5.26 -5.69 8.74
CA SER A 79 -3.93 -5.32 8.26
C SER A 79 -3.76 -3.80 8.12
N ALA A 80 -4.82 -3.08 7.73
CA ALA A 80 -4.80 -1.62 7.69
C ALA A 80 -4.70 -1.00 9.08
N MET A 81 -5.39 -1.58 10.07
CA MET A 81 -5.27 -1.20 11.47
C MET A 81 -3.87 -1.51 12.01
N GLY A 82 -3.31 -2.67 11.66
CA GLY A 82 -1.95 -3.05 12.04
C GLY A 82 -0.90 -2.06 11.53
N ILE A 83 -0.96 -1.68 10.25
CA ILE A 83 -0.07 -0.65 9.68
C ILE A 83 -0.28 0.69 10.40
N ALA A 84 -1.52 1.14 10.58
CA ALA A 84 -1.82 2.42 11.22
C ALA A 84 -1.26 2.51 12.65
N LEU A 85 -1.46 1.46 13.47
CA LEU A 85 -0.89 1.36 14.81
C LEU A 85 0.64 1.35 14.78
N HIS A 86 1.25 0.59 13.88
CA HIS A 86 2.70 0.52 13.76
C HIS A 86 3.32 1.88 13.44
N LEU A 87 2.72 2.65 12.53
CA LEU A 87 3.16 3.99 12.18
C LEU A 87 3.05 4.95 13.37
N THR A 88 2.00 4.84 14.19
CA THR A 88 1.79 5.69 15.36
C THR A 88 2.66 5.30 16.55
N ASP A 89 2.92 4.01 16.74
CA ASP A 89 3.78 3.51 17.82
C ASP A 89 5.27 3.78 17.53
N ASN A 90 5.68 3.87 16.24
CA ASN A 90 7.06 4.02 15.80
C ASN A 90 7.29 5.28 14.92
N PRO A 91 6.93 6.49 15.37
CA PRO A 91 6.92 7.70 14.52
C PRO A 91 8.33 8.14 14.03
N SER A 92 9.38 7.77 14.77
CA SER A 92 10.76 8.08 14.40
C SER A 92 11.32 7.16 13.30
N ARG A 93 10.71 5.99 13.10
CA ARG A 93 11.22 4.99 12.14
C ARG A 93 11.13 5.45 10.69
N PHE A 94 10.11 6.24 10.34
CA PHE A 94 9.80 6.63 8.96
C PHE A 94 9.92 8.13 8.69
N ASP A 95 10.27 8.97 9.69
CA ASP A 95 10.28 10.46 9.60
C ASP A 95 9.08 11.01 8.80
N LEU A 96 7.86 10.60 9.18
CA LEU A 96 6.63 10.83 8.39
C LEU A 96 6.37 12.30 8.06
N ARG A 97 6.85 13.24 8.89
CA ARG A 97 6.67 14.68 8.63
C ARG A 97 7.37 15.17 7.36
N LYS A 98 8.42 14.49 6.93
CA LYS A 98 9.19 14.80 5.72
C LYS A 98 8.88 13.83 4.57
N SER A 99 8.21 12.73 4.87
CA SER A 99 8.01 11.63 3.93
C SER A 99 6.86 11.85 2.95
N SER A 100 7.06 11.38 1.73
CA SER A 100 6.02 11.07 0.76
C SER A 100 5.64 9.60 0.90
N VAL A 101 4.34 9.33 1.04
CA VAL A 101 3.79 7.99 1.25
C VAL A 101 2.83 7.65 0.12
N LEU A 102 2.95 6.44 -0.40
CA LEU A 102 1.96 5.82 -1.28
C LEU A 102 1.18 4.78 -0.47
N ASP A 103 -0.14 4.93 -0.36
CA ASP A 103 -1.05 3.91 0.16
C ASP A 103 -1.63 3.15 -1.04
N LEU A 104 -1.06 1.97 -1.33
CA LEU A 104 -1.34 1.18 -2.53
C LEU A 104 -2.38 0.09 -2.23
N GLY A 105 -3.49 0.08 -2.99
CA GLY A 105 -4.67 -0.70 -2.63
C GLY A 105 -5.28 -0.17 -1.34
N CYS A 106 -5.50 1.14 -1.30
CA CYS A 106 -5.79 1.85 -0.04
C CYS A 106 -7.14 1.51 0.57
N GLY A 107 -8.07 0.90 -0.18
CA GLY A 107 -9.44 0.70 0.27
C GLY A 107 -10.05 1.98 0.82
N MET A 108 -10.65 1.92 2.01
CA MET A 108 -11.24 3.11 2.66
C MET A 108 -10.20 4.06 3.30
N GLY A 109 -8.89 3.77 3.17
CA GLY A 109 -7.80 4.72 3.42
C GLY A 109 -7.35 4.84 4.87
N LEU A 110 -7.51 3.82 5.73
CA LEU A 110 -7.15 3.92 7.14
C LEU A 110 -5.64 4.13 7.36
N SER A 111 -4.80 3.32 6.71
CA SER A 111 -3.35 3.37 6.86
C SER A 111 -2.77 4.71 6.39
N GLY A 112 -3.20 5.17 5.21
CA GLY A 112 -2.77 6.46 4.67
C GLY A 112 -3.31 7.66 5.46
N ALA A 113 -4.54 7.58 6.01
CA ALA A 113 -5.08 8.61 6.89
C ALA A 113 -4.25 8.75 8.17
N ALA A 114 -3.82 7.63 8.77
CA ALA A 114 -2.90 7.63 9.91
C ALA A 114 -1.56 8.29 9.53
N ALA A 115 -0.97 7.92 8.39
CA ALA A 115 0.27 8.52 7.90
C ALA A 115 0.12 10.05 7.69
N ALA A 116 -1.01 10.50 7.10
CA ALA A 116 -1.29 11.92 6.90
C ALA A 116 -1.47 12.67 8.22
N GLY A 117 -2.13 12.05 9.21
CA GLY A 117 -2.28 12.56 10.57
C GLY A 117 -0.96 12.74 11.29
N LEU A 118 0.01 11.87 11.02
CA LEU A 118 1.38 11.97 11.53
C LEU A 118 2.26 12.96 10.74
N GLY A 119 1.72 13.56 9.68
CA GLY A 119 2.35 14.66 8.95
C GLY A 119 2.87 14.34 7.55
N ALA A 120 2.74 13.11 7.08
CA ALA A 120 3.17 12.71 5.75
C ALA A 120 2.35 13.34 4.62
N ARG A 121 2.96 13.46 3.43
CA ARG A 121 2.24 13.70 2.18
C ARG A 121 1.84 12.35 1.60
N VAL A 122 0.54 12.11 1.42
CA VAL A 122 0.01 10.80 1.04
C VAL A 122 -0.65 10.83 -0.33
N LEU A 123 -0.32 9.86 -1.18
CA LEU A 123 -1.09 9.50 -2.35
C LEU A 123 -1.84 8.20 -2.04
N PHE A 124 -3.17 8.26 -2.01
CA PHE A 124 -4.02 7.07 -1.99
C PHE A 124 -4.21 6.56 -3.40
N ALA A 125 -3.91 5.30 -3.62
CA ALA A 125 -4.08 4.64 -4.91
C ALA A 125 -4.87 3.35 -4.75
N ASP A 126 -5.91 3.20 -5.57
CA ASP A 126 -6.76 2.01 -5.62
C ASP A 126 -7.31 1.81 -7.02
N LEU A 127 -7.64 0.57 -7.37
CA LEU A 127 -8.31 0.26 -8.62
C LEU A 127 -9.73 0.81 -8.64
N GLU A 128 -10.38 0.79 -7.47
CA GLU A 128 -11.79 1.09 -7.30
C GLU A 128 -12.00 2.57 -6.92
N SER A 129 -12.71 3.30 -7.78
CA SER A 129 -13.01 4.71 -7.54
C SER A 129 -13.84 4.98 -6.28
N PRO A 130 -14.78 4.10 -5.85
CA PRO A 130 -15.46 4.26 -4.56
C PRO A 130 -14.51 4.24 -3.37
N ALA A 131 -13.50 3.37 -3.35
CA ALA A 131 -12.47 3.34 -2.31
C ALA A 131 -11.83 4.73 -2.11
N LEU A 132 -11.50 5.40 -3.21
CA LEU A 132 -10.88 6.71 -3.19
C LEU A 132 -11.80 7.82 -2.65
N LEU A 133 -13.14 7.67 -2.75
CA LEU A 133 -14.09 8.59 -2.11
C LEU A 133 -14.04 8.46 -0.59
N PHE A 134 -14.01 7.21 -0.08
CA PHE A 134 -13.85 6.96 1.35
C PHE A 134 -12.50 7.42 1.86
N ALA A 135 -11.40 7.11 1.16
CA ALA A 135 -10.06 7.56 1.53
C ALA A 135 -9.97 9.09 1.64
N ARG A 136 -10.59 9.83 0.70
CA ARG A 136 -10.69 11.30 0.75
C ARG A 136 -11.50 11.79 1.95
N LEU A 137 -12.63 11.14 2.25
CA LEU A 137 -13.48 11.50 3.39
C LEU A 137 -12.73 11.27 4.71
N ASN A 138 -12.13 10.10 4.86
CA ASN A 138 -11.42 9.68 6.08
C ASN A 138 -10.12 10.45 6.33
N SER A 139 -9.52 11.02 5.29
CA SER A 139 -8.33 11.88 5.40
C SER A 139 -8.64 13.38 5.32
N LEU A 140 -9.91 13.77 5.35
CA LEU A 140 -10.35 15.14 5.15
C LEU A 140 -9.72 16.18 6.11
N PRO A 141 -9.45 15.89 7.40
CA PRO A 141 -8.74 16.80 8.28
C PRO A 141 -7.35 17.21 7.72
N TRP A 142 -6.73 16.35 6.96
CA TRP A 142 -5.39 16.53 6.36
C TRP A 142 -5.42 16.74 4.85
N ARG A 143 -6.55 17.17 4.26
CA ARG A 143 -6.79 17.29 2.82
C ARG A 143 -5.71 18.03 2.01
N ARG A 144 -4.94 18.92 2.67
CA ARG A 144 -3.83 19.64 2.02
C ARG A 144 -2.58 18.76 1.82
N ARG A 145 -2.51 17.62 2.47
CA ARG A 145 -1.38 16.66 2.41
C ARG A 145 -1.72 15.43 1.60
N VAL A 146 -2.97 15.28 1.16
CA VAL A 146 -3.43 14.04 0.53
C VAL A 146 -3.88 14.28 -0.90
N ARG A 147 -3.63 13.28 -1.73
CA ARG A 147 -4.13 13.17 -3.10
C ARG A 147 -4.67 11.78 -3.31
N THR A 148 -5.51 11.61 -4.32
CA THR A 148 -6.06 10.30 -4.69
C THR A 148 -5.83 10.04 -6.18
N ARG A 149 -5.58 8.80 -6.56
CA ARG A 149 -5.43 8.37 -7.94
C ARG A 149 -6.02 6.99 -8.15
N GLN A 150 -6.92 6.84 -9.10
CA GLN A 150 -7.33 5.52 -9.56
C GLN A 150 -6.16 4.89 -10.30
N LEU A 151 -5.78 3.66 -9.93
CA LEU A 151 -4.55 3.03 -10.38
C LEU A 151 -4.68 1.51 -10.42
N ASN A 152 -4.27 0.94 -11.55
CA ASN A 152 -4.02 -0.49 -11.69
C ASN A 152 -2.50 -0.72 -11.75
N TRP A 153 -1.91 -1.33 -10.69
CA TRP A 153 -0.47 -1.57 -10.60
C TRP A 153 0.10 -2.49 -11.67
N GLN A 154 -0.74 -3.27 -12.37
CA GLN A 154 -0.30 -4.13 -13.45
C GLN A 154 0.12 -3.34 -14.70
N ARG A 155 -0.57 -2.22 -14.98
CA ARG A 155 -0.41 -1.47 -16.24
C ARG A 155 -0.03 -0.01 -16.07
N ASP A 156 -0.41 0.61 -14.93
CA ASP A 156 -0.19 2.03 -14.72
C ASP A 156 1.19 2.31 -14.11
N ARG A 157 1.68 3.53 -14.33
CA ARG A 157 2.91 4.04 -13.71
C ARG A 157 2.67 5.45 -13.17
N LEU A 158 3.41 5.81 -12.13
CA LEU A 158 3.43 7.14 -11.54
C LEU A 158 4.73 7.85 -11.93
N ASN A 159 4.67 9.17 -12.08
CA ASN A 159 5.86 9.99 -12.38
C ASN A 159 6.55 10.48 -11.08
N GLU A 160 6.40 9.74 -9.99
CA GLU A 160 6.95 10.10 -8.69
C GLU A 160 7.39 8.87 -7.91
N ARG A 161 8.29 9.09 -6.94
CA ARG A 161 8.79 8.07 -6.02
C ARG A 161 8.48 8.46 -4.58
N PHE A 162 8.38 7.46 -3.73
CA PHE A 162 7.96 7.60 -2.34
C PHE A 162 9.03 7.15 -1.36
N ASP A 163 9.06 7.78 -0.21
CA ASP A 163 9.92 7.38 0.90
C ASP A 163 9.37 6.10 1.56
N LEU A 164 8.04 5.96 1.55
CA LEU A 164 7.34 4.82 2.10
C LEU A 164 6.20 4.41 1.16
N ILE A 165 6.12 3.13 0.82
CA ILE A 165 4.96 2.52 0.17
C ILE A 165 4.30 1.61 1.20
N ILE A 166 3.02 1.82 1.50
CA ILE A 166 2.25 0.96 2.38
C ILE A 166 1.22 0.16 1.59
N GLY A 167 0.95 -1.07 2.03
CA GLY A 167 -0.04 -1.94 1.42
C GLY A 167 -0.65 -2.88 2.45
N ALA A 168 -1.95 -2.73 2.69
CA ALA A 168 -2.68 -3.54 3.65
C ALA A 168 -3.40 -4.68 2.93
N ASP A 169 -3.05 -5.92 3.28
CA ASP A 169 -3.65 -7.15 2.75
C ASP A 169 -3.64 -7.27 1.21
N ILE A 170 -2.58 -6.80 0.55
CA ILE A 170 -2.45 -6.86 -0.93
C ILE A 170 -1.64 -8.08 -1.42
N LEU A 171 -1.20 -8.96 -0.50
CA LEU A 171 -0.39 -10.15 -0.82
C LEU A 171 -1.21 -11.43 -0.98
N TYR A 172 -2.54 -11.37 -0.84
CA TYR A 172 -3.43 -12.54 -0.83
C TYR A 172 -3.41 -13.36 -2.12
N GLU A 173 -3.05 -12.75 -3.23
CA GLU A 173 -3.08 -13.34 -4.58
C GLU A 173 -1.67 -13.42 -5.17
N LYS A 174 -1.08 -14.63 -5.23
CA LYS A 174 0.28 -14.84 -5.75
C LYS A 174 0.47 -14.34 -7.18
N ALA A 175 -0.59 -14.42 -8.01
CA ALA A 175 -0.57 -13.95 -9.39
C ALA A 175 -0.33 -12.44 -9.51
N GLN A 176 -0.55 -11.67 -8.45
CA GLN A 176 -0.30 -10.22 -8.41
C GLN A 176 1.16 -9.86 -8.10
N TRP A 177 1.91 -10.73 -7.44
CA TRP A 177 3.28 -10.42 -6.98
C TRP A 177 4.25 -10.04 -8.10
N PRO A 178 4.23 -10.69 -9.30
CA PRO A 178 5.07 -10.30 -10.44
C PRO A 178 4.79 -8.88 -10.97
N TYR A 179 3.65 -8.28 -10.61
CA TYR A 179 3.30 -6.90 -10.97
C TYR A 179 3.58 -5.93 -9.82
N LEU A 180 3.33 -6.34 -8.57
CA LEU A 180 3.56 -5.53 -7.37
C LEU A 180 5.05 -5.23 -7.16
N GLU A 181 5.93 -6.24 -7.27
CA GLU A 181 7.35 -6.07 -7.01
C GLU A 181 8.00 -5.04 -7.97
N PRO A 182 7.86 -5.15 -9.30
CA PRO A 182 8.41 -4.14 -10.21
C PRO A 182 7.77 -2.75 -10.02
N PHE A 183 6.49 -2.70 -9.62
CA PHE A 183 5.82 -1.46 -9.31
C PHE A 183 6.47 -0.79 -8.07
N TRP A 184 6.70 -1.52 -6.98
CA TRP A 184 7.40 -0.99 -5.80
C TRP A 184 8.81 -0.51 -6.15
N ARG A 185 9.58 -1.31 -6.86
CA ARG A 185 10.95 -0.98 -7.29
C ARG A 185 11.02 0.30 -8.12
N ALA A 186 10.07 0.51 -9.01
CA ALA A 186 10.00 1.69 -9.86
C ALA A 186 9.63 2.97 -9.08
N HIS A 187 8.83 2.83 -8.00
CA HIS A 187 8.24 3.96 -7.30
C HIS A 187 8.82 4.18 -5.88
N LEU A 188 9.75 3.34 -5.44
CA LEU A 188 10.45 3.53 -4.18
C LEU A 188 11.67 4.42 -4.37
N LYS A 189 11.88 5.40 -3.50
CA LYS A 189 13.13 6.17 -3.44
C LYS A 189 14.27 5.31 -2.94
N GLU A 190 15.49 5.73 -3.20
CA GLU A 190 16.67 5.15 -2.60
C GLU A 190 16.57 5.23 -1.05
N GLY A 191 16.87 4.14 -0.37
CA GLY A 191 16.72 4.02 1.08
C GLY A 191 15.27 3.97 1.59
N GLY A 192 14.28 4.05 0.70
CA GLY A 192 12.87 3.93 1.06
C GLY A 192 12.47 2.55 1.55
N THR A 193 11.25 2.41 2.06
CA THR A 193 10.71 1.17 2.61
C THR A 193 9.35 0.84 1.99
N VAL A 194 9.10 -0.43 1.68
CA VAL A 194 7.76 -0.94 1.45
C VAL A 194 7.29 -1.62 2.73
N LEU A 195 6.19 -1.17 3.31
CA LEU A 195 5.61 -1.73 4.54
C LEU A 195 4.27 -2.41 4.21
N LEU A 196 4.26 -3.72 4.29
CA LEU A 196 3.08 -4.53 3.99
C LEU A 196 2.51 -5.13 5.26
N GLY A 197 1.19 -5.11 5.39
CA GLY A 197 0.46 -5.79 6.46
C GLY A 197 -0.30 -6.99 5.91
N GLU A 198 -0.22 -8.13 6.62
CA GLU A 198 -0.98 -9.32 6.26
C GLU A 198 -1.43 -10.10 7.53
N PRO A 199 -2.60 -10.76 7.48
CA PRO A 199 -3.26 -11.30 8.68
C PRO A 199 -2.78 -12.69 9.12
N GLY A 200 -1.69 -13.22 8.57
CA GLY A 200 -1.18 -14.57 8.89
C GLY A 200 -1.61 -15.63 7.87
N ARG A 201 -1.79 -15.28 6.60
CA ARG A 201 -2.11 -16.24 5.53
C ARG A 201 -0.89 -17.07 5.17
N SER A 202 -1.11 -18.29 4.66
CA SER A 202 -0.02 -19.14 4.11
C SER A 202 0.70 -18.49 2.93
N THR A 203 0.02 -17.62 2.18
CA THR A 203 0.63 -16.82 1.11
C THR A 203 1.73 -15.92 1.65
N GLY A 204 1.59 -15.34 2.85
CA GLY A 204 2.61 -14.53 3.50
C GLY A 204 3.87 -15.31 3.84
N ASP A 205 3.77 -16.60 4.19
CA ASP A 205 4.94 -17.44 4.47
C ASP A 205 5.77 -17.67 3.19
N ILE A 206 5.11 -17.97 2.08
CA ILE A 206 5.74 -18.19 0.77
C ILE A 206 6.33 -16.90 0.19
N PHE A 207 5.67 -15.76 0.47
CA PHE A 207 6.10 -14.47 -0.03
C PHE A 207 7.49 -14.06 0.46
N GLN A 208 7.87 -14.44 1.67
CA GLN A 208 9.17 -14.09 2.25
C GLN A 208 10.34 -14.64 1.40
N ASP A 209 10.28 -15.91 1.01
CA ASP A 209 11.30 -16.53 0.16
C ASP A 209 11.25 -15.93 -1.25
N TRP A 210 10.05 -15.78 -1.79
CA TRP A 210 9.85 -15.24 -3.13
C TRP A 210 10.42 -13.83 -3.32
N ILE A 211 10.29 -12.96 -2.32
CA ILE A 211 10.78 -11.58 -2.39
C ILE A 211 12.28 -11.48 -2.14
N ALA A 212 12.85 -12.36 -1.29
CA ALA A 212 14.26 -12.41 -1.02
C ALA A 212 15.06 -12.76 -2.29
N ASP A 213 14.58 -13.71 -3.10
CA ASP A 213 15.18 -14.10 -4.38
C ASP A 213 15.26 -12.95 -5.40
N ARG A 214 14.56 -11.84 -5.13
CA ARG A 214 14.50 -10.64 -5.99
C ARG A 214 15.34 -9.48 -5.49
N GLY A 215 16.25 -9.76 -4.55
CA GLY A 215 17.17 -8.76 -4.02
C GLY A 215 16.52 -7.74 -3.05
N TRP A 216 15.48 -8.19 -2.35
CA TRP A 216 14.91 -7.43 -1.25
C TRP A 216 15.36 -8.02 0.10
N VAL A 217 15.63 -7.14 1.04
CA VAL A 217 15.81 -7.48 2.45
C VAL A 217 14.48 -7.30 3.14
N LEU A 218 14.00 -8.35 3.80
CA LEU A 218 12.73 -8.37 4.53
C LEU A 218 12.99 -8.39 6.03
N GLU A 219 12.43 -7.45 6.76
CA GLU A 219 12.30 -7.47 8.21
C GLU A 219 10.86 -7.83 8.56
N ARG A 220 10.67 -8.92 9.30
CA ARG A 220 9.37 -9.33 9.82
C ARG A 220 9.13 -8.70 11.17
N LEU A 221 7.98 -8.05 11.33
CA LEU A 221 7.50 -7.43 12.55
C LEU A 221 6.11 -7.96 12.88
N GLU A 222 5.68 -7.77 14.12
CA GLU A 222 4.35 -8.14 14.57
C GLU A 222 3.68 -6.94 15.25
N GLN A 223 2.44 -6.68 14.88
CA GLN A 223 1.63 -5.60 15.46
C GLN A 223 0.33 -6.17 16.05
N PRO A 224 0.16 -6.15 17.38
CA PRO A 224 -1.10 -6.49 18.00
C PRO A 224 -2.23 -5.55 17.57
N VAL A 225 -3.38 -6.13 17.26
CA VAL A 225 -4.63 -5.44 16.98
C VAL A 225 -5.72 -6.01 17.86
N THR A 226 -6.48 -5.16 18.54
CA THR A 226 -7.44 -5.57 19.59
C THR A 226 -8.59 -6.45 19.09
N THR A 227 -8.87 -6.41 17.79
CA THR A 227 -9.90 -7.22 17.13
C THR A 227 -9.47 -8.66 16.87
N ARG A 228 -8.20 -9.02 17.15
CA ARG A 228 -7.61 -10.31 16.80
C ARG A 228 -6.84 -10.94 17.95
N GLU A 229 -6.91 -12.26 18.02
CA GLU A 229 -6.05 -13.05 18.93
C GLU A 229 -4.60 -13.09 18.47
N ARG A 230 -4.37 -13.15 17.14
CA ARG A 230 -3.02 -13.16 16.55
C ARG A 230 -2.66 -11.79 16.03
N PRO A 231 -1.43 -11.32 16.25
CA PRO A 231 -0.97 -10.06 15.72
C PRO A 231 -0.98 -10.05 14.18
N ILE A 232 -1.07 -8.86 13.60
CA ILE A 232 -0.82 -8.65 12.17
C ILE A 232 0.67 -8.78 11.94
N ARG A 233 1.06 -9.56 10.94
CA ARG A 233 2.42 -9.61 10.43
C ARG A 233 2.69 -8.39 9.56
N LEU A 234 3.79 -7.71 9.82
CA LEU A 234 4.25 -6.60 9.00
C LEU A 234 5.57 -7.00 8.33
N PHE A 235 5.66 -6.78 7.03
CA PHE A 235 6.87 -6.97 6.25
C PHE A 235 7.42 -5.61 5.84
N ALA A 236 8.55 -5.22 6.43
CA ALA A 236 9.29 -4.03 6.01
C ALA A 236 10.37 -4.45 5.02
N LEU A 237 10.20 -4.05 3.76
CA LEU A 237 11.07 -4.41 2.65
C LEU A 237 11.96 -3.24 2.27
N LYS A 238 13.24 -3.52 2.04
CA LYS A 238 14.21 -2.58 1.47
C LYS A 238 14.95 -3.27 0.34
N LEU A 239 15.33 -2.51 -0.69
CA LEU A 239 16.23 -3.02 -1.71
C LEU A 239 17.60 -3.29 -1.08
N ALA A 240 18.15 -4.48 -1.36
CA ALA A 240 19.52 -4.79 -0.97
C ALA A 240 20.49 -3.77 -1.59
N PRO A 241 21.53 -3.34 -0.86
CA PRO A 241 22.57 -2.53 -1.45
C PRO A 241 23.16 -3.26 -2.67
N ILE A 242 23.36 -2.54 -3.79
CA ILE A 242 24.06 -3.09 -4.93
C ILE A 242 25.49 -3.41 -4.46
N ALA A 243 25.87 -4.68 -4.45
CA ALA A 243 27.26 -5.06 -4.19
C ALA A 243 28.12 -4.40 -5.29
N ILE A 244 28.87 -3.38 -4.91
CA ILE A 244 29.90 -2.81 -5.79
C ILE A 244 31.00 -3.84 -5.81
N ASP A 245 31.10 -4.57 -6.93
CA ASP A 245 32.13 -5.56 -7.19
C ASP A 245 33.49 -4.83 -7.28
N ASN A 246 34.18 -4.77 -6.15
CA ASN A 246 35.51 -4.11 -6.02
C ASN A 246 36.66 -5.00 -6.54
N GLU A 247 36.37 -5.99 -7.41
CA GLU A 247 37.40 -6.84 -7.98
C GLU A 247 38.24 -6.23 -9.13
N LYS A 248 37.95 -4.99 -9.56
CA LYS A 248 38.72 -4.38 -10.66
C LYS A 248 39.94 -3.57 -10.24
N SER A 249 40.37 -3.61 -8.97
CA SER A 249 41.60 -2.90 -8.53
C SER A 249 42.71 -3.82 -7.99
N ARG A 250 42.63 -5.14 -8.15
CA ARG A 250 43.78 -6.02 -7.87
C ARG A 250 44.34 -6.57 -9.18
N GLY A 251 45.41 -5.99 -9.60
CA GLY A 251 46.30 -6.71 -10.50
C GLY A 251 46.68 -5.95 -11.77
N LYS A 252 47.72 -5.19 -11.69
CA LYS A 252 48.81 -5.15 -12.66
C LYS A 252 50.02 -4.45 -12.03
N THR A 253 50.66 -5.12 -11.11
CA THR A 253 52.08 -4.87 -10.85
C THR A 253 52.83 -5.53 -11.99
N ALA A 254 53.22 -4.75 -13.01
CA ALA A 254 54.12 -5.22 -14.05
C ALA A 254 55.50 -5.42 -13.45
N ILE A 255 55.93 -6.65 -13.37
CA ILE A 255 57.33 -7.00 -13.09
C ILE A 255 58.12 -6.69 -14.36
N LEU A 256 58.98 -5.66 -14.31
CA LEU A 256 59.98 -5.41 -15.33
C LEU A 256 61.11 -6.46 -15.19
N PRO A 257 61.55 -7.11 -16.25
CA PRO A 257 62.69 -8.01 -16.20
C PRO A 257 64.01 -7.24 -16.06
N ALA A 258 64.87 -7.67 -15.15
CA ALA A 258 66.21 -7.16 -14.95
C ALA A 258 67.05 -7.38 -16.20
N ALA A 259 67.63 -6.30 -16.71
CA ALA A 259 68.60 -6.34 -17.78
C ALA A 259 69.91 -7.00 -17.26
N ALA A 260 70.34 -8.07 -17.91
CA ALA A 260 71.64 -8.72 -17.69
C ALA A 260 72.75 -7.80 -18.17
N ALA A 261 73.65 -7.42 -17.25
CA ALA A 261 74.92 -6.83 -17.59
C ALA A 261 75.84 -7.90 -18.15
N ARG A 262 76.36 -7.74 -19.32
CA ARG A 262 77.57 -8.46 -19.83
C ARG A 262 78.76 -7.53 -19.69
N THR A 263 79.76 -8.09 -18.97
CA THR A 263 81.20 -7.73 -18.92
C THR A 263 81.66 -6.40 -19.23
#